data_ba1d87edda442152abddc8e10f8f8cd2
#
_entry.id   ba1d87edda442152abddc8e10f8f8cd2
#
_cell.length_a   1.000
_cell.length_b   1.000
_cell.length_c   1.000
_cell.angle_alpha   90.00
_cell.angle_beta   90.00
_cell.angle_gamma   90.00
#
_symmetry.space_group_name_H-M   'P 1'
#
loop_
_entity.id
_entity.type
_entity.pdbx_description
1 polymer ?
#
loop_
_entity_poly.entity_id
_entity_poly.type
_entity_poly.pdbx_seq_one_letter_code
_entity_poly.pdbx_strand_id
1 'polypeptide(L)'
;MTNITGIDGTDERDMTKAETECRKQIIPIINFLREYVPGYEKCYCISSASLIGIRETRHFKGEYTLTKDDILSARVFDDWVVKGAHFNFDVHNITGAGLDKTGMQKQFSQTKGYTIPYRCLVPVKTEGLLLCGRNISGTHIAHSNFRAMPICFALGEAAGTAAAIAVKSGISVRDVDAAKIQEKLI
;
A
#
# COMPACT_ATOMS: atom_id res chain seq x y z
N MET A 1 8.70 -6.42 15.35
CA MET A 1 7.98 -6.96 14.17
C MET A 1 8.95 -7.88 13.42
N THR A 2 8.54 -9.11 13.12
CA THR A 2 9.30 -10.03 12.26
C THR A 2 9.18 -9.63 10.81
N ASN A 3 10.20 -9.87 9.99
CA ASN A 3 10.21 -9.49 8.58
C ASN A 3 11.17 -10.39 7.79
N ILE A 4 10.86 -10.58 6.50
CA ILE A 4 11.70 -11.32 5.56
C ILE A 4 11.65 -10.65 4.19
N THR A 5 12.73 -10.74 3.43
CA THR A 5 12.89 -10.22 2.07
C THR A 5 13.35 -11.33 1.12
N GLY A 6 13.32 -11.08 -0.18
CA GLY A 6 13.71 -12.07 -1.20
C GLY A 6 12.71 -13.21 -1.35
N ILE A 7 11.42 -12.92 -1.17
CA ILE A 7 10.29 -13.85 -1.25
C ILE A 7 9.36 -13.40 -2.37
N ASP A 8 8.98 -14.32 -3.25
CA ASP A 8 7.90 -14.10 -4.19
C ASP A 8 6.55 -14.35 -3.48
N GLY A 9 5.84 -13.30 -3.14
CA GLY A 9 4.53 -13.38 -2.48
C GLY A 9 3.40 -13.94 -3.39
N THR A 10 3.71 -14.37 -4.61
CA THR A 10 2.78 -15.06 -5.52
C THR A 10 3.06 -16.57 -5.62
N ASP A 11 4.13 -17.05 -4.98
CA ASP A 11 4.50 -18.46 -4.90
C ASP A 11 4.16 -19.02 -3.51
N GLU A 12 3.42 -20.12 -3.44
CA GLU A 12 2.95 -20.72 -2.19
C GLU A 12 4.06 -21.32 -1.33
N ARG A 13 5.15 -21.77 -1.94
CA ARG A 13 6.30 -22.33 -1.22
C ARG A 13 7.11 -21.23 -0.56
N ASP A 14 7.31 -20.13 -1.29
CA ASP A 14 7.94 -18.92 -0.75
C ASP A 14 7.11 -18.31 0.37
N MET A 15 5.79 -18.31 0.24
CA MET A 15 4.87 -17.86 1.29
C MET A 15 5.00 -18.72 2.56
N THR A 16 5.03 -20.04 2.41
CA THR A 16 5.22 -20.98 3.53
C THR A 16 6.58 -20.80 4.20
N LYS A 17 7.62 -20.62 3.39
CA LYS A 17 8.98 -20.31 3.88
C LYS A 17 8.99 -18.99 4.65
N ALA A 18 8.37 -17.94 4.11
CA ALA A 18 8.31 -16.64 4.75
C ALA A 18 7.61 -16.70 6.11
N GLU A 19 6.49 -17.39 6.19
CA GLU A 19 5.77 -17.58 7.46
C GLU A 19 6.63 -18.32 8.49
N THR A 20 7.25 -19.40 8.08
CA THR A 20 8.13 -20.20 8.94
C THR A 20 9.30 -19.36 9.48
N GLU A 21 10.00 -18.65 8.61
CA GLU A 21 11.14 -17.82 8.99
C GLU A 21 10.73 -16.62 9.86
N CYS A 22 9.60 -16.00 9.59
CA CYS A 22 9.09 -14.94 10.44
C CYS A 22 8.72 -15.44 11.85
N ARG A 23 8.14 -16.64 11.97
CA ARG A 23 7.84 -17.25 13.29
C ARG A 23 9.08 -17.61 14.07
N LYS A 24 10.13 -18.11 13.42
CA LYS A 24 11.43 -18.38 14.06
C LYS A 24 12.06 -17.14 14.69
N GLN A 25 11.78 -15.94 14.18
CA GLN A 25 12.30 -14.69 14.72
C GLN A 25 11.64 -14.27 16.05
N ILE A 26 10.50 -14.83 16.43
CA ILE A 26 9.75 -14.41 17.63
C ILE A 26 10.56 -14.68 18.90
N ILE A 27 11.10 -15.86 19.07
CA ILE A 27 11.84 -16.23 20.28
C ILE A 27 13.12 -15.40 20.46
N PRO A 28 14.00 -15.24 19.45
CA PRO A 28 15.14 -14.34 19.55
C PRO A 28 14.75 -12.89 19.92
N ILE A 29 13.64 -12.37 19.39
CA ILE A 29 13.16 -11.02 19.73
C ILE A 29 12.75 -10.94 21.21
N ILE A 30 12.02 -11.94 21.73
CA ILE A 30 11.63 -11.97 23.14
C ILE A 30 12.86 -12.03 24.03
N ASN A 31 13.83 -12.88 23.70
CA ASN A 31 15.07 -13.02 24.46
C ASN A 31 15.87 -11.71 24.45
N PHE A 32 15.98 -11.05 23.29
CA PHE A 32 16.61 -9.73 23.18
C PHE A 32 15.90 -8.69 24.07
N LEU A 33 14.58 -8.63 24.06
CA LEU A 33 13.81 -7.68 24.88
C LEU A 33 14.06 -7.93 26.36
N ARG A 34 14.07 -9.20 26.80
CA ARG A 34 14.32 -9.58 28.21
C ARG A 34 15.70 -9.22 28.69
N GLU A 35 16.70 -9.35 27.83
CA GLU A 35 18.09 -9.15 28.18
C GLU A 35 18.53 -7.69 28.13
N TYR A 36 18.05 -6.94 27.13
CA TYR A 36 18.59 -5.62 26.81
C TYR A 36 17.61 -4.46 27.01
N VAL A 37 16.32 -4.70 27.26
CA VAL A 37 15.33 -3.60 27.35
C VAL A 37 14.76 -3.53 28.77
N PRO A 38 15.11 -2.49 29.56
CA PRO A 38 14.60 -2.32 30.92
C PRO A 38 13.06 -2.32 30.95
N GLY A 39 12.49 -3.10 31.88
CA GLY A 39 11.04 -3.26 32.04
C GLY A 39 10.45 -4.43 31.24
N TYR A 40 11.25 -5.10 30.39
CA TYR A 40 10.82 -6.26 29.60
C TYR A 40 11.37 -7.60 30.09
N GLU A 41 11.98 -7.65 31.25
CA GLU A 41 12.65 -8.84 31.79
C GLU A 41 11.74 -10.07 31.89
N LYS A 42 10.43 -9.85 32.09
CA LYS A 42 9.40 -10.89 32.21
C LYS A 42 8.41 -10.91 31.03
N CYS A 43 8.71 -10.21 29.93
CA CYS A 43 7.80 -10.18 28.79
C CYS A 43 7.65 -11.57 28.14
N TYR A 44 6.51 -11.82 27.54
CA TYR A 44 6.21 -13.02 26.76
C TYR A 44 5.31 -12.70 25.59
N CYS A 45 5.29 -13.56 24.59
CA CYS A 45 4.43 -13.39 23.43
C CYS A 45 2.99 -13.79 23.79
N ILE A 46 2.08 -12.83 23.74
CA ILE A 46 0.65 -13.09 23.97
C ILE A 46 0.03 -13.73 22.72
N SER A 47 0.36 -13.19 21.54
CA SER A 47 -0.15 -13.68 20.26
C SER A 47 0.80 -13.31 19.12
N SER A 48 0.69 -14.02 18.03
CA SER A 48 1.29 -13.65 16.74
C SER A 48 0.20 -13.57 15.68
N ALA A 49 0.47 -12.86 14.58
CA ALA A 49 -0.46 -12.80 13.46
C ALA A 49 -0.78 -14.21 12.93
N SER A 50 -2.02 -14.46 12.54
CA SER A 50 -2.45 -15.74 11.97
C SER A 50 -1.83 -15.99 10.59
N LEU A 51 -1.62 -14.92 9.81
CA LEU A 51 -1.04 -14.93 8.47
C LEU A 51 0.04 -13.87 8.36
N ILE A 52 1.01 -14.09 7.47
CA ILE A 52 1.98 -13.05 7.10
C ILE A 52 1.32 -11.96 6.28
N GLY A 53 1.80 -10.73 6.45
CA GLY A 53 1.36 -9.57 5.67
C GLY A 53 2.27 -9.34 4.47
N ILE A 54 1.77 -9.62 3.27
CA ILE A 54 2.46 -9.31 2.02
C ILE A 54 2.35 -7.82 1.76
N ARG A 55 3.46 -7.15 1.52
CA ARG A 55 3.47 -5.70 1.28
C ARG A 55 3.25 -5.34 -0.18
N GLU A 56 3.91 -6.05 -1.07
CA GLU A 56 3.89 -5.78 -2.50
C GLU A 56 4.08 -7.07 -3.28
N THR A 57 3.32 -7.27 -4.36
CA THR A 57 3.50 -8.34 -5.33
C THR A 57 3.19 -7.82 -6.74
N ARG A 58 1.91 -7.76 -7.09
CA ARG A 58 1.43 -7.42 -8.43
C ARG A 58 0.81 -6.04 -8.42
N HIS A 59 1.17 -5.26 -9.43
CA HIS A 59 0.48 -4.06 -9.84
C HIS A 59 -0.16 -4.31 -11.19
N PHE A 60 -1.35 -3.76 -11.40
CA PHE A 60 -1.90 -3.71 -12.74
C PHE A 60 -1.46 -2.43 -13.47
N LYS A 61 -1.59 -2.44 -14.80
CA LYS A 61 -1.41 -1.23 -15.59
C LYS A 61 -2.74 -0.51 -15.71
N GLY A 62 -2.89 0.59 -14.99
CA GLY A 62 -4.02 1.49 -15.08
C GLY A 62 -3.84 2.54 -16.18
N GLU A 63 -4.89 3.29 -16.45
CA GLU A 63 -4.87 4.41 -17.40
C GLU A 63 -3.91 5.52 -16.98
N TYR A 64 -3.64 5.63 -15.69
CA TYR A 64 -2.56 6.43 -15.13
C TYR A 64 -1.71 5.59 -14.18
N THR A 65 -0.40 5.83 -14.16
CA THR A 65 0.52 5.20 -13.21
C THR A 65 1.07 6.28 -12.29
N LEU A 66 0.68 6.24 -11.02
CA LEU A 66 1.13 7.20 -10.00
C LEU A 66 2.64 7.07 -9.77
N THR A 67 3.34 8.19 -9.77
CA THR A 67 4.80 8.25 -9.63
C THR A 67 5.21 8.91 -8.31
N LYS A 68 6.49 8.74 -7.93
CA LYS A 68 7.07 9.47 -6.80
C LYS A 68 7.01 10.99 -7.00
N ASP A 69 7.15 11.45 -8.25
CA ASP A 69 7.20 12.87 -8.55
C ASP A 69 5.83 13.54 -8.40
N ASP A 70 4.74 12.81 -8.68
CA ASP A 70 3.38 13.25 -8.35
C ASP A 70 3.20 13.45 -6.84
N ILE A 71 3.74 12.53 -6.05
CA ILE A 71 3.67 12.59 -4.58
C ILE A 71 4.50 13.76 -4.04
N LEU A 72 5.75 13.90 -4.50
CA LEU A 72 6.68 14.93 -4.04
C LEU A 72 6.22 16.34 -4.40
N SER A 73 5.62 16.50 -5.60
CA SER A 73 5.05 17.78 -6.03
C SER A 73 3.70 18.09 -5.38
N ALA A 74 3.18 17.19 -4.53
CA ALA A 74 1.83 17.29 -3.96
C ALA A 74 0.78 17.53 -5.05
N ARG A 75 0.90 16.80 -6.16
CA ARG A 75 0.07 17.00 -7.36
C ARG A 75 -1.41 16.86 -7.04
N VAL A 76 -2.19 17.79 -7.57
CA VAL A 76 -3.65 17.75 -7.54
C VAL A 76 -4.13 17.37 -8.93
N PHE A 77 -4.85 16.26 -9.04
CA PHE A 77 -5.49 15.82 -10.28
C PHE A 77 -6.95 16.27 -10.30
N ASP A 78 -7.48 16.61 -11.46
CA ASP A 78 -8.89 17.01 -11.59
C ASP A 78 -9.82 15.82 -11.32
N ASP A 79 -9.40 14.61 -11.69
CA ASP A 79 -10.11 13.34 -11.49
C ASP A 79 -9.70 12.64 -10.17
N TRP A 80 -9.37 13.38 -9.12
CA TRP A 80 -8.98 12.80 -7.84
C TRP A 80 -10.11 11.98 -7.20
N VAL A 81 -9.73 10.87 -6.58
CA VAL A 81 -10.63 10.04 -5.78
C VAL A 81 -10.09 9.81 -4.36
N VAL A 82 -8.86 10.20 -4.11
CA VAL A 82 -8.29 10.34 -2.75
C VAL A 82 -7.66 11.72 -2.66
N LYS A 83 -7.96 12.43 -1.58
CA LYS A 83 -7.48 13.79 -1.31
C LYS A 83 -6.65 13.82 -0.04
N GLY A 84 -5.56 14.59 -0.06
CA GLY A 84 -4.72 14.78 1.11
C GLY A 84 -3.95 13.53 1.54
N ALA A 85 -3.68 12.61 0.62
CA ALA A 85 -2.89 11.43 0.91
C ALA A 85 -1.48 11.82 1.41
N HIS A 86 -1.09 11.27 2.56
CA HIS A 86 0.17 11.60 3.21
C HIS A 86 0.73 10.39 3.95
N PHE A 87 1.94 9.99 3.63
CA PHE A 87 2.68 8.95 4.33
C PHE A 87 4.17 9.02 3.97
N ASN A 88 5.04 8.38 4.72
CA ASN A 88 6.45 8.24 4.39
C ASN A 88 6.66 7.31 3.19
N PHE A 89 7.74 7.51 2.44
CA PHE A 89 8.22 6.52 1.48
C PHE A 89 8.89 5.37 2.24
N ASP A 90 8.08 4.42 2.68
CA ASP A 90 8.51 3.26 3.49
C ASP A 90 9.06 2.15 2.60
N VAL A 91 10.20 2.41 1.96
CA VAL A 91 10.94 1.43 1.17
C VAL A 91 11.81 0.59 2.08
N HIS A 92 11.61 -0.73 2.07
CA HIS A 92 12.40 -1.67 2.87
C HIS A 92 13.66 -2.10 2.14
N ASN A 93 14.73 -2.29 2.92
CA ASN A 93 15.98 -2.80 2.39
C ASN A 93 15.84 -4.28 1.99
N ILE A 94 16.20 -4.61 0.76
CA ILE A 94 16.18 -5.97 0.23
C ILE A 94 17.43 -6.79 0.61
N THR A 95 18.49 -6.14 1.09
CA THR A 95 19.78 -6.77 1.40
C THR A 95 20.01 -6.97 2.90
N GLY A 96 19.05 -6.62 3.75
CA GLY A 96 19.17 -6.75 5.20
C GLY A 96 18.02 -6.15 5.98
N ALA A 97 18.15 -6.13 7.30
CA ALA A 97 17.14 -5.56 8.18
C ALA A 97 17.05 -4.04 8.06
N GLY A 98 15.84 -3.52 8.24
CA GLY A 98 15.57 -2.09 8.31
C GLY A 98 15.15 -1.46 6.98
N LEU A 99 15.17 -0.14 6.96
CA LEU A 99 14.81 0.66 5.79
C LEU A 99 15.96 0.73 4.80
N ASP A 100 15.65 1.05 3.55
CA ASP A 100 16.64 1.20 2.50
C ASP A 100 17.73 2.19 2.92
N LYS A 101 19.00 1.74 2.85
CA LYS A 101 20.19 2.53 3.20
C LYS A 101 20.43 3.72 2.27
N THR A 102 19.86 3.70 1.07
CA THR A 102 19.90 4.84 0.14
C THR A 102 19.19 6.06 0.70
N GLY A 103 18.49 5.91 1.85
CA GLY A 103 17.94 7.03 2.60
C GLY A 103 16.76 7.70 1.89
N MET A 104 15.97 6.96 1.14
CA MET A 104 14.81 7.51 0.45
C MET A 104 13.91 8.35 1.35
N GLN A 105 13.73 7.95 2.61
CA GLN A 105 12.99 8.75 3.59
C GLN A 105 13.71 10.07 3.95
N LYS A 106 15.04 10.11 3.86
CA LYS A 106 15.83 11.34 4.09
C LYS A 106 15.91 12.21 2.85
N GLN A 107 15.85 11.59 1.65
CA GLN A 107 15.93 12.30 0.37
C GLN A 107 14.59 12.87 -0.07
N PHE A 108 13.48 12.22 0.34
CA PHE A 108 12.14 12.60 -0.08
C PHE A 108 11.30 13.00 1.14
N SER A 109 11.17 14.31 1.34
CA SER A 109 10.27 14.87 2.34
C SER A 109 8.94 15.24 1.66
N GLN A 110 7.88 14.59 2.06
CA GLN A 110 6.53 14.96 1.66
C GLN A 110 6.04 16.08 2.59
N THR A 111 5.90 17.29 2.08
CA THR A 111 5.49 18.46 2.86
C THR A 111 3.99 18.71 2.84
N LYS A 112 3.31 18.23 1.80
CA LYS A 112 1.85 18.40 1.60
C LYS A 112 1.23 17.09 1.14
N GLY A 113 -0.05 16.91 1.43
CA GLY A 113 -0.83 15.82 0.88
C GLY A 113 -1.00 15.95 -0.62
N TYR A 114 -0.99 14.82 -1.33
CA TYR A 114 -1.25 14.71 -2.76
C TYR A 114 -2.63 14.11 -2.99
N THR A 115 -3.04 14.02 -4.26
CA THR A 115 -4.27 13.34 -4.65
C THR A 115 -3.96 12.12 -5.49
N ILE A 116 -4.86 11.13 -5.50
CA ILE A 116 -4.77 9.95 -6.36
C ILE A 116 -5.91 10.02 -7.38
N PRO A 117 -5.60 9.96 -8.69
CA PRO A 117 -6.60 10.08 -9.73
C PRO A 117 -7.38 8.77 -9.93
N TYR A 118 -8.64 8.86 -10.37
CA TYR A 118 -9.51 7.74 -10.67
C TYR A 118 -8.88 6.75 -11.66
N ARG A 119 -8.18 7.28 -12.65
CA ARG A 119 -7.47 6.51 -13.68
C ARG A 119 -6.43 5.52 -13.13
N CYS A 120 -5.99 5.67 -11.88
CA CYS A 120 -5.15 4.68 -11.21
C CYS A 120 -5.90 3.40 -10.85
N LEU A 121 -7.24 3.43 -10.81
CA LEU A 121 -8.12 2.32 -10.45
C LEU A 121 -8.65 1.58 -11.67
N VAL A 122 -8.57 2.18 -12.87
CA VAL A 122 -9.15 1.69 -14.12
C VAL A 122 -8.08 0.94 -14.93
N PRO A 123 -8.20 -0.37 -15.17
CA PRO A 123 -7.25 -1.12 -15.99
C PRO A 123 -7.30 -0.72 -17.47
N VAL A 124 -6.13 -0.65 -18.12
CA VAL A 124 -6.05 -0.29 -19.56
C VAL A 124 -6.74 -1.29 -20.47
N LYS A 125 -6.68 -2.60 -20.13
CA LYS A 125 -7.09 -3.68 -21.05
C LYS A 125 -8.34 -4.45 -20.63
N THR A 126 -8.87 -4.18 -19.43
CA THR A 126 -9.98 -4.96 -18.88
C THR A 126 -11.18 -4.04 -18.63
N GLU A 127 -12.32 -4.41 -19.19
CA GLU A 127 -13.58 -3.69 -18.98
C GLU A 127 -14.34 -4.23 -17.76
N GLY A 128 -15.22 -3.39 -17.20
CA GLY A 128 -16.09 -3.80 -16.10
C GLY A 128 -15.35 -4.11 -14.78
N LEU A 129 -14.12 -3.66 -14.62
CA LEU A 129 -13.28 -3.92 -13.45
C LEU A 129 -12.68 -2.64 -12.91
N LEU A 130 -12.72 -2.50 -11.59
CA LEU A 130 -11.93 -1.52 -10.83
C LEU A 130 -11.02 -2.28 -9.85
N LEU A 131 -9.83 -1.76 -9.65
CA LEU A 131 -8.87 -2.28 -8.69
C LEU A 131 -8.52 -1.18 -7.68
N CYS A 132 -8.52 -1.50 -6.40
CA CYS A 132 -8.25 -0.54 -5.33
C CYS A 132 -7.36 -1.14 -4.23
N GLY A 133 -6.80 -0.29 -3.38
CA GLY A 133 -5.90 -0.69 -2.33
C GLY A 133 -4.43 -0.71 -2.77
N ARG A 134 -3.64 -1.65 -2.27
CA ARG A 134 -2.18 -1.69 -2.49
C ARG A 134 -1.77 -1.98 -3.93
N ASN A 135 -2.66 -2.49 -4.75
CA ASN A 135 -2.40 -2.92 -6.13
C ASN A 135 -2.79 -1.91 -7.20
N ILE A 136 -3.19 -0.69 -6.83
CA ILE A 136 -3.49 0.35 -7.83
C ILE A 136 -2.28 0.60 -8.73
N SER A 137 -2.52 1.20 -9.89
CA SER A 137 -1.46 1.53 -10.84
C SER A 137 -0.53 2.59 -10.29
N GLY A 138 0.65 2.17 -9.88
CA GLY A 138 1.70 3.04 -9.35
C GLY A 138 3.08 2.41 -9.48
N THR A 139 4.12 3.23 -9.47
CA THR A 139 5.50 2.76 -9.43
C THR A 139 5.85 2.19 -8.05
N HIS A 140 6.86 1.32 -7.96
CA HIS A 140 7.33 0.74 -6.71
C HIS A 140 7.58 1.80 -5.61
N ILE A 141 8.22 2.90 -5.97
CA ILE A 141 8.48 3.99 -5.01
C ILE A 141 7.17 4.64 -4.55
N ALA A 142 6.25 4.97 -5.47
CA ALA A 142 4.95 5.52 -5.11
C ALA A 142 4.14 4.55 -4.24
N HIS A 143 4.19 3.25 -4.53
CA HIS A 143 3.55 2.20 -3.74
C HIS A 143 3.98 2.23 -2.27
N SER A 144 5.26 2.44 -1.99
CA SER A 144 5.77 2.51 -0.61
C SER A 144 5.08 3.58 0.24
N ASN A 145 4.47 4.58 -0.40
CA ASN A 145 3.70 5.64 0.23
C ASN A 145 2.20 5.33 0.26
N PHE A 146 1.57 5.09 -0.90
CA PHE A 146 0.11 4.95 -0.97
C PHE A 146 -0.45 3.62 -0.40
N ARG A 147 0.38 2.63 -0.10
CA ARG A 147 -0.05 1.37 0.52
C ARG A 147 -0.47 1.49 1.99
N ALA A 148 -0.39 2.68 2.58
CA ALA A 148 -0.86 2.93 3.93
C ALA A 148 -2.37 2.65 4.06
N MET A 149 -2.78 1.98 5.16
CA MET A 149 -4.17 1.54 5.34
C MET A 149 -5.20 2.65 5.15
N PRO A 150 -5.05 3.87 5.72
CA PRO A 150 -6.04 4.94 5.51
C PRO A 150 -6.23 5.30 4.04
N ILE A 151 -5.13 5.35 3.27
CA ILE A 151 -5.18 5.62 1.84
C ILE A 151 -5.89 4.48 1.10
N CYS A 152 -5.59 3.23 1.47
CA CYS A 152 -6.25 2.06 0.88
C CYS A 152 -7.75 2.01 1.20
N PHE A 153 -8.19 2.46 2.38
CA PHE A 153 -9.61 2.56 2.71
C PHE A 153 -10.32 3.60 1.83
N ALA A 154 -9.73 4.78 1.67
CA ALA A 154 -10.27 5.80 0.78
C ALA A 154 -10.36 5.33 -0.68
N LEU A 155 -9.35 4.57 -1.16
CA LEU A 155 -9.39 3.94 -2.48
C LEU A 155 -10.54 2.93 -2.61
N GLY A 156 -10.81 2.15 -1.56
CA GLY A 156 -11.92 1.19 -1.53
C GLY A 156 -13.28 1.88 -1.58
N GLU A 157 -13.45 2.95 -0.81
CA GLU A 157 -14.66 3.78 -0.83
C GLU A 157 -14.91 4.39 -2.21
N ALA A 158 -13.86 4.95 -2.81
CA ALA A 158 -13.95 5.53 -4.15
C ALA A 158 -14.32 4.50 -5.22
N ALA A 159 -13.70 3.31 -5.19
CA ALA A 159 -14.01 2.23 -6.14
C ALA A 159 -15.45 1.72 -5.98
N GLY A 160 -15.91 1.53 -4.74
CA GLY A 160 -17.30 1.14 -4.46
C GLY A 160 -18.31 2.18 -4.92
N THR A 161 -18.03 3.46 -4.67
CA THR A 161 -18.85 4.59 -5.13
C THR A 161 -18.93 4.64 -6.65
N ALA A 162 -17.79 4.53 -7.33
CA ALA A 162 -17.73 4.51 -8.79
C ALA A 162 -18.52 3.33 -9.39
N ALA A 163 -18.37 2.14 -8.83
CA ALA A 163 -19.12 0.96 -9.28
C ALA A 163 -20.64 1.14 -9.11
N ALA A 164 -21.07 1.70 -7.98
CA ALA A 164 -22.49 2.01 -7.74
C ALA A 164 -23.04 3.04 -8.73
N ILE A 165 -22.27 4.08 -9.06
CA ILE A 165 -22.65 5.08 -10.08
C ILE A 165 -22.76 4.42 -11.45
N ALA A 166 -21.77 3.61 -11.85
CA ALA A 166 -21.76 2.89 -13.12
C ALA A 166 -23.01 2.03 -13.31
N VAL A 167 -23.33 1.20 -12.31
CA VAL A 167 -24.52 0.33 -12.33
C VAL A 167 -25.81 1.14 -12.42
N LYS A 168 -25.97 2.17 -11.59
CA LYS A 168 -27.18 3.00 -11.58
C LYS A 168 -27.38 3.79 -12.88
N SER A 169 -26.29 4.15 -13.55
CA SER A 169 -26.33 4.93 -14.80
C SER A 169 -26.31 4.04 -16.05
N GLY A 170 -26.11 2.72 -15.93
CA GLY A 170 -26.01 1.80 -17.06
C GLY A 170 -24.79 2.06 -17.95
N ILE A 171 -23.67 2.52 -17.38
CA ILE A 171 -22.43 2.86 -18.10
C ILE A 171 -21.26 1.97 -17.63
N SER A 172 -20.19 1.93 -18.41
CA SER A 172 -18.93 1.27 -17.99
C SER A 172 -18.32 2.02 -16.81
N VAL A 173 -17.64 1.31 -15.92
CA VAL A 173 -16.85 1.92 -14.84
C VAL A 173 -15.78 2.88 -15.37
N ARG A 174 -15.29 2.65 -16.58
CA ARG A 174 -14.33 3.50 -17.29
C ARG A 174 -14.92 4.88 -17.63
N ASP A 175 -16.23 4.92 -17.90
CA ASP A 175 -16.94 6.13 -18.34
C ASP A 175 -17.55 6.92 -17.19
N VAL A 176 -17.28 6.53 -15.94
CA VAL A 176 -17.76 7.25 -14.76
C VAL A 176 -17.04 8.59 -14.66
N ASP A 177 -17.82 9.66 -14.63
CA ASP A 177 -17.31 11.00 -14.37
C ASP A 177 -16.78 11.10 -12.92
N ALA A 178 -15.50 11.41 -12.78
CA ALA A 178 -14.87 11.54 -11.48
C ALA A 178 -15.53 12.61 -10.60
N ALA A 179 -16.10 13.66 -11.18
CA ALA A 179 -16.83 14.69 -10.44
C ALA A 179 -18.01 14.10 -9.65
N LYS A 180 -18.73 13.13 -10.24
CA LYS A 180 -19.82 12.43 -9.54
C LYS A 180 -19.35 11.55 -8.38
N ILE A 181 -18.12 11.02 -8.49
CA ILE A 181 -17.48 10.29 -7.38
C ILE A 181 -17.13 11.30 -6.28
N GLN A 182 -16.46 12.39 -6.64
CA GLN A 182 -16.04 13.45 -5.72
C GLN A 182 -17.20 14.06 -4.91
N GLU A 183 -18.37 14.21 -5.51
CA GLU A 183 -19.58 14.68 -4.83
C GLU A 183 -20.06 13.74 -3.70
N LYS A 184 -19.65 12.48 -3.72
CA LYS A 184 -20.04 11.45 -2.74
C LYS A 184 -18.95 11.16 -1.71
N LEU A 185 -17.71 11.49 -2.02
CA LEU A 185 -16.57 11.36 -1.11
C LEU A 185 -16.52 12.61 -0.22
N ILE A 186 -16.82 12.47 1.04
CA ILE A 186 -16.84 13.56 2.04
C ILE A 186 -15.46 13.72 2.68
#